data_4cea7aeacff4878c1b6d4f94bf9647d0
#
_entry.id   4cea7aeacff4878c1b6d4f94bf9647d0
#
_cell.length_a   1.000
_cell.length_b   1.000
_cell.length_c   1.000
_cell.angle_alpha   90.00
_cell.angle_beta   90.00
_cell.angle_gamma   90.00
#
_symmetry.space_group_name_H-M   'P 1'
#
loop_
_entity.id
_entity.type
_entity.pdbx_description
1 polymer ?
#
loop_
_entity_poly.entity_id
_entity_poly.type
_entity_poly.pdbx_seq_one_letter_code
_entity_poly.pdbx_strand_id
1 'polypeptide(L)'
;MNTQLVSNHQSLRAGTQPTPAFGIGLKVTDNFLNKVNLITEFEQVLNQNLSVPTYSQNPLVKHIHFIFIILPNDGKGIPWDDHKTIRKIDNSLIIHIRFPDYEAVINGTDEEVRKIMIQQLIRGANKYFPKIKNLNYKSLIEDITVLLEGEKDLTNSD
;
A
#
# COMPACT_ATOMS: atom_id res chain seq x y z
N MET A 1 -2.13 -11.02 -21.91
CA MET A 1 -2.42 -10.64 -20.52
C MET A 1 -2.25 -9.15 -20.36
N ASN A 2 -3.28 -8.50 -19.91
CA ASN A 2 -3.21 -7.06 -19.72
C ASN A 2 -2.75 -6.75 -18.31
N THR A 3 -1.77 -5.88 -18.20
CA THR A 3 -1.30 -5.37 -16.93
C THR A 3 -1.66 -3.90 -16.87
N GLN A 4 -2.26 -3.49 -15.79
CA GLN A 4 -2.63 -2.09 -15.62
C GLN A 4 -2.37 -1.64 -14.21
N LEU A 5 -2.14 -0.35 -14.07
CA LEU A 5 -2.03 0.28 -12.77
C LEU A 5 -3.40 0.81 -12.39
N VAL A 6 -3.88 0.36 -11.25
CA VAL A 6 -5.16 0.82 -10.70
C VAL A 6 -4.88 1.52 -9.38
N SER A 7 -5.49 2.68 -9.22
CA SER A 7 -5.39 3.42 -7.98
C SER A 7 -6.77 3.94 -7.64
N ASN A 8 -7.22 3.71 -6.43
CA ASN A 8 -8.56 4.11 -6.02
C ASN A 8 -8.77 5.61 -6.09
N HIS A 9 -7.74 6.38 -5.79
CA HIS A 9 -7.89 7.84 -5.85
C HIS A 9 -7.78 8.41 -7.25
N GLN A 10 -7.43 7.61 -8.25
CA GLN A 10 -7.44 8.08 -9.63
C GLN A 10 -8.84 8.27 -10.18
N SER A 11 -9.84 7.67 -9.55
CA SER A 11 -11.22 7.88 -9.94
C SER A 11 -11.72 9.26 -9.56
N LEU A 12 -10.99 9.97 -8.72
CA LEU A 12 -11.33 11.32 -8.32
C LEU A 12 -10.99 12.29 -9.46
N ARG A 13 -11.69 13.39 -9.47
CA ARG A 13 -11.48 14.38 -10.52
C ARG A 13 -10.13 15.04 -10.36
N ALA A 14 -9.37 15.04 -11.43
CA ALA A 14 -8.07 15.67 -11.44
C ALA A 14 -8.17 17.15 -11.07
N GLY A 15 -7.26 17.60 -10.28
CA GLY A 15 -7.14 19.01 -9.93
C GLY A 15 -8.11 19.52 -8.88
N THR A 16 -9.08 18.71 -8.46
CA THR A 16 -10.08 19.15 -7.49
C THR A 16 -9.89 18.55 -6.11
N GLN A 17 -9.04 17.55 -5.99
CA GLN A 17 -8.80 16.87 -4.72
C GLN A 17 -7.32 16.90 -4.37
N PRO A 18 -6.96 17.13 -3.12
CA PRO A 18 -5.56 17.04 -2.72
C PRO A 18 -5.09 15.59 -2.77
N THR A 19 -3.78 15.40 -2.90
CA THR A 19 -3.19 14.09 -2.80
C THR A 19 -3.46 13.53 -1.42
N PRO A 20 -4.03 12.31 -1.30
CA PRO A 20 -4.28 11.73 0.02
C PRO A 20 -2.98 11.45 0.76
N ALA A 21 -3.04 11.45 2.09
CA ALA A 21 -1.86 11.18 2.91
C ALA A 21 -1.31 9.78 2.61
N PHE A 22 -2.21 8.80 2.51
CA PHE A 22 -1.85 7.43 2.17
C PHE A 22 -2.63 6.99 0.95
N GLY A 23 -1.95 6.38 -0.01
CA GLY A 23 -2.59 5.82 -1.18
C GLY A 23 -2.10 4.41 -1.43
N ILE A 24 -2.94 3.60 -2.05
CA ILE A 24 -2.59 2.24 -2.44
C ILE A 24 -3.00 2.05 -3.88
N GLY A 25 -2.01 1.88 -4.74
CA GLY A 25 -2.23 1.57 -6.14
C GLY A 25 -1.98 0.11 -6.42
N LEU A 26 -2.46 -0.36 -7.55
CA LEU A 26 -2.33 -1.75 -7.94
C LEU A 26 -1.72 -1.86 -9.32
N LYS A 27 -0.77 -2.77 -9.46
CA LYS A 27 -0.25 -3.20 -10.75
C LYS A 27 -0.58 -4.68 -10.85
N VAL A 28 -1.65 -4.98 -11.58
CA VAL A 28 -2.29 -6.29 -11.51
C VAL A 28 -2.78 -6.72 -12.88
N THR A 29 -3.12 -8.00 -12.97
CA THR A 29 -3.86 -8.52 -14.12
C THR A 29 -5.36 -8.30 -13.90
N ASP A 30 -6.15 -8.47 -14.95
CA ASP A 30 -7.60 -8.28 -14.89
C ASP A 30 -8.26 -9.19 -13.85
N ASN A 31 -7.68 -10.35 -13.59
CA ASN A 31 -8.23 -11.31 -12.64
C ASN A 31 -8.33 -10.77 -11.21
N PHE A 32 -7.57 -9.73 -10.91
CA PHE A 32 -7.54 -9.17 -9.55
C PHE A 32 -8.62 -8.12 -9.32
N LEU A 33 -9.24 -7.59 -10.36
CA LEU A 33 -10.07 -6.39 -10.23
C LEU A 33 -11.26 -6.55 -9.30
N ASN A 34 -11.72 -7.77 -9.07
CA ASN A 34 -12.82 -8.04 -8.14
C ASN A 34 -12.44 -7.84 -6.67
N LYS A 35 -11.17 -7.64 -6.36
CA LYS A 35 -10.70 -7.47 -4.98
C LYS A 35 -10.29 -6.03 -4.64
N VAL A 36 -10.61 -5.10 -5.52
CA VAL A 36 -10.24 -3.70 -5.35
C VAL A 36 -10.87 -3.08 -4.09
N ASN A 37 -12.01 -3.59 -3.66
CA ASN A 37 -12.68 -3.09 -2.45
C ASN A 37 -11.81 -3.20 -1.20
N LEU A 38 -10.94 -4.20 -1.14
CA LEU A 38 -10.03 -4.37 0.00
C LEU A 38 -9.06 -3.19 0.10
N ILE A 39 -8.63 -2.70 -1.05
CA ILE A 39 -7.72 -1.56 -1.11
C ILE A 39 -8.40 -0.31 -0.57
N THR A 40 -9.65 -0.10 -0.93
CA THR A 40 -10.42 1.05 -0.45
C THR A 40 -10.53 1.04 1.07
N GLU A 41 -10.78 -0.12 1.66
CA GLU A 41 -10.83 -0.25 3.11
C GLU A 41 -9.53 0.17 3.77
N PHE A 42 -8.41 -0.31 3.25
CA PHE A 42 -7.11 0.01 3.83
C PHE A 42 -6.81 1.49 3.73
N GLU A 43 -7.08 2.10 2.57
CA GLU A 43 -6.86 3.53 2.41
C GLU A 43 -7.71 4.34 3.38
N GLN A 44 -8.96 3.97 3.55
CA GLN A 44 -9.84 4.68 4.45
C GLN A 44 -9.36 4.60 5.90
N VAL A 45 -8.98 3.41 6.33
CA VAL A 45 -8.50 3.22 7.71
C VAL A 45 -7.26 4.07 7.97
N LEU A 46 -6.31 4.05 7.05
CA LEU A 46 -5.08 4.82 7.23
C LEU A 46 -5.35 6.33 7.19
N ASN A 47 -6.13 6.79 6.24
CA ASN A 47 -6.36 8.23 6.07
C ASN A 47 -7.25 8.82 7.16
N GLN A 48 -8.13 8.04 7.74
CA GLN A 48 -8.99 8.51 8.83
C GLN A 48 -8.26 8.60 10.15
N ASN A 49 -7.17 7.85 10.33
CA ASN A 49 -6.53 7.71 11.63
C ASN A 49 -5.11 8.27 11.69
N LEU A 50 -4.44 8.41 10.55
CA LEU A 50 -3.04 8.81 10.53
C LEU A 50 -2.82 10.04 9.67
N SER A 51 -1.80 10.80 10.02
CA SER A 51 -1.35 11.98 9.28
C SER A 51 0.14 11.85 9.05
N VAL A 52 0.59 11.96 7.81
CA VAL A 52 2.01 11.82 7.50
C VAL A 52 2.88 12.87 8.20
N PRO A 53 2.49 14.16 8.30
CA PRO A 53 3.32 15.13 9.02
C PRO A 53 3.56 14.80 10.48
N THR A 54 2.72 13.99 11.10
CA THR A 54 2.95 13.52 12.47
C THR A 54 4.23 12.71 12.57
N TYR A 55 4.60 12.01 11.51
CA TYR A 55 5.75 11.10 11.50
C TYR A 55 6.92 11.62 10.66
N SER A 56 6.67 12.52 9.73
CA SER A 56 7.69 12.93 8.75
C SER A 56 8.08 14.38 8.94
N GLN A 57 9.37 14.62 9.15
CA GLN A 57 9.98 15.94 9.09
C GLN A 57 10.74 16.13 7.77
N ASN A 58 10.60 15.18 6.85
CA ASN A 58 11.24 15.23 5.55
C ASN A 58 10.33 15.98 4.58
N PRO A 59 10.77 17.12 4.01
CA PRO A 59 9.91 17.90 3.12
C PRO A 59 9.54 17.19 1.82
N LEU A 60 10.27 16.14 1.48
CA LEU A 60 9.98 15.32 0.29
C LEU A 60 9.00 14.19 0.58
N VAL A 61 8.62 14.00 1.84
CA VAL A 61 7.72 12.92 2.24
C VAL A 61 6.54 13.52 2.99
N LYS A 62 5.57 13.99 2.22
CA LYS A 62 4.30 14.51 2.73
C LYS A 62 3.16 13.54 2.49
N HIS A 63 3.38 12.59 1.60
CA HIS A 63 2.42 11.54 1.25
C HIS A 63 3.17 10.23 1.13
N ILE A 64 2.50 9.13 1.45
CA ILE A 64 3.08 7.78 1.34
C ILE A 64 2.13 6.92 0.54
N HIS A 65 2.63 6.39 -0.57
CA HIS A 65 1.85 5.56 -1.47
C HIS A 65 2.50 4.18 -1.57
N PHE A 66 1.67 3.16 -1.51
CA PHE A 66 2.10 1.79 -1.74
C PHE A 66 1.57 1.35 -3.09
N ILE A 67 2.41 0.71 -3.87
CA ILE A 67 1.99 0.10 -5.14
C ILE A 67 2.15 -1.40 -4.97
N PHE A 68 1.04 -2.10 -4.93
CA PHE A 68 1.04 -3.56 -4.84
C PHE A 68 1.21 -4.13 -6.25
N ILE A 69 2.27 -4.90 -6.45
CA ILE A 69 2.57 -5.54 -7.73
C ILE A 69 2.18 -7.01 -7.58
N ILE A 70 1.06 -7.38 -8.18
CA ILE A 70 0.48 -8.72 -8.07
C ILE A 70 0.41 -9.27 -9.48
N LEU A 71 1.53 -9.82 -9.93
CA LEU A 71 1.69 -10.31 -11.28
C LEU A 71 2.23 -11.74 -11.25
N PRO A 72 1.84 -12.56 -12.22
CA PRO A 72 2.35 -13.92 -12.27
C PRO A 72 3.84 -13.95 -12.59
N ASN A 73 4.51 -14.97 -12.09
CA ASN A 73 5.91 -15.20 -12.43
C ASN A 73 5.93 -16.06 -13.70
N ASP A 74 6.36 -15.49 -14.80
CA ASP A 74 6.38 -16.17 -16.09
C ASP A 74 7.72 -16.83 -16.40
N GLY A 75 8.64 -16.84 -15.43
CA GLY A 75 9.94 -17.46 -15.60
C GLY A 75 10.94 -16.65 -16.41
N LYS A 76 10.56 -15.49 -16.87
CA LYS A 76 11.40 -14.63 -17.70
C LYS A 76 12.05 -13.50 -16.92
N GLY A 77 12.00 -13.58 -15.63
CA GLY A 77 12.37 -12.48 -14.78
C GLY A 77 11.18 -11.60 -14.52
N ILE A 78 11.25 -10.91 -13.43
CA ILE A 78 10.16 -10.05 -12.99
C ILE A 78 10.60 -8.61 -13.22
N PRO A 79 9.99 -7.87 -14.16
CA PRO A 79 10.42 -6.50 -14.43
C PRO A 79 10.09 -5.53 -13.30
N TRP A 80 9.25 -5.97 -12.35
CA TRP A 80 8.80 -5.13 -11.26
C TRP A 80 9.20 -5.77 -9.94
N ASP A 81 10.25 -5.25 -9.34
CA ASP A 81 10.70 -5.71 -8.01
C ASP A 81 10.32 -4.68 -6.96
N ASP A 82 10.50 -5.07 -5.70
CA ASP A 82 10.37 -4.11 -4.60
C ASP A 82 11.35 -2.96 -4.83
N HIS A 83 10.86 -1.74 -4.67
CA HIS A 83 11.73 -0.57 -4.67
C HIS A 83 10.99 0.63 -4.10
N LYS A 84 11.74 1.69 -3.79
CA LYS A 84 11.15 2.94 -3.35
C LYS A 84 11.53 4.06 -4.30
N THR A 85 10.66 5.04 -4.42
CA THR A 85 10.88 6.23 -5.22
C THR A 85 10.32 7.42 -4.48
N ILE A 86 10.98 8.55 -4.57
CA ILE A 86 10.40 9.82 -4.11
C ILE A 86 9.96 10.59 -5.33
N ARG A 87 8.67 10.86 -5.41
CA ARG A 87 8.08 11.63 -6.50
C ARG A 87 8.02 13.08 -6.05
N LYS A 88 8.87 13.92 -6.65
CA LYS A 88 9.06 15.28 -6.17
C LYS A 88 7.92 16.21 -6.54
N ILE A 89 7.14 15.86 -7.55
CA ILE A 89 6.06 16.75 -7.99
C ILE A 89 5.01 16.95 -6.90
N ASP A 90 4.81 15.95 -6.05
CA ASP A 90 3.86 16.04 -4.95
C ASP A 90 4.45 15.63 -3.61
N ASN A 91 5.75 15.45 -3.52
CA ASN A 91 6.46 15.06 -2.30
C ASN A 91 5.93 13.76 -1.71
N SER A 92 5.82 12.75 -2.57
CA SER A 92 5.33 11.44 -2.19
C SER A 92 6.45 10.42 -2.12
N LEU A 93 6.46 9.64 -1.05
CA LEU A 93 7.25 8.42 -0.98
C LEU A 93 6.42 7.31 -1.57
N ILE A 94 6.93 6.65 -2.60
CA ILE A 94 6.21 5.57 -3.27
C ILE A 94 6.98 4.27 -3.04
N ILE A 95 6.31 3.31 -2.44
CA ILE A 95 6.90 2.01 -2.13
C ILE A 95 6.23 0.96 -3.01
N HIS A 96 7.02 0.34 -3.87
CA HIS A 96 6.56 -0.73 -4.74
C HIS A 96 6.84 -2.05 -4.04
N ILE A 97 5.80 -2.87 -3.91
CA ILE A 97 5.87 -4.12 -3.18
C ILE A 97 5.44 -5.25 -4.11
N ARG A 98 6.41 -6.10 -4.47
CA ARG A 98 6.14 -7.28 -5.28
C ARG A 98 5.61 -8.38 -4.38
N PHE A 99 4.39 -8.84 -4.65
CA PHE A 99 3.83 -9.96 -3.92
C PHE A 99 4.49 -11.25 -4.40
N PRO A 100 5.01 -12.07 -3.50
CA PRO A 100 5.77 -13.26 -3.91
C PRO A 100 4.90 -14.38 -4.45
N ASP A 101 3.63 -14.44 -4.07
CA ASP A 101 2.75 -15.55 -4.45
C ASP A 101 1.49 -15.02 -5.12
N TYR A 102 1.55 -14.89 -6.44
CA TYR A 102 0.44 -14.43 -7.24
C TYR A 102 -0.78 -15.34 -7.10
N GLU A 103 -0.55 -16.67 -7.13
CA GLU A 103 -1.65 -17.62 -7.11
C GLU A 103 -2.44 -17.57 -5.80
N ALA A 104 -1.74 -17.38 -4.69
CA ALA A 104 -2.41 -17.28 -3.39
C ALA A 104 -3.35 -16.07 -3.35
N VAL A 105 -2.97 -14.99 -4.00
CA VAL A 105 -3.80 -13.78 -4.04
C VAL A 105 -5.00 -13.98 -4.96
N ILE A 106 -4.76 -14.52 -6.14
CA ILE A 106 -5.84 -14.68 -7.13
C ILE A 106 -6.87 -15.71 -6.69
N ASN A 107 -6.43 -16.80 -6.05
CA ASN A 107 -7.29 -17.90 -5.65
C ASN A 107 -7.78 -17.82 -4.21
N GLY A 108 -7.28 -16.88 -3.43
CA GLY A 108 -7.65 -16.79 -2.02
C GLY A 108 -9.03 -16.18 -1.80
N THR A 109 -9.59 -16.48 -0.64
CA THR A 109 -10.80 -15.79 -0.20
C THR A 109 -10.45 -14.36 0.14
N ASP A 110 -11.46 -13.52 0.26
CA ASP A 110 -11.23 -12.12 0.63
C ASP A 110 -10.48 -12.00 1.95
N GLU A 111 -10.79 -12.84 2.91
CA GLU A 111 -10.12 -12.83 4.20
C GLU A 111 -8.64 -13.22 4.07
N GLU A 112 -8.36 -14.25 3.27
CA GLU A 112 -6.99 -14.70 3.02
C GLU A 112 -6.18 -13.61 2.31
N VAL A 113 -6.78 -13.00 1.29
CA VAL A 113 -6.12 -11.94 0.53
C VAL A 113 -5.89 -10.71 1.41
N ARG A 114 -6.84 -10.38 2.27
CA ARG A 114 -6.69 -9.27 3.21
C ARG A 114 -5.46 -9.46 4.09
N LYS A 115 -5.28 -10.66 4.63
CA LYS A 115 -4.10 -10.97 5.46
C LYS A 115 -2.81 -10.86 4.67
N ILE A 116 -2.81 -11.35 3.44
CA ILE A 116 -1.62 -11.26 2.59
C ILE A 116 -1.29 -9.79 2.32
N MET A 117 -2.28 -8.97 2.00
CA MET A 117 -2.06 -7.55 1.73
C MET A 117 -1.48 -6.83 2.94
N ILE A 118 -2.02 -7.08 4.14
CA ILE A 118 -1.52 -6.48 5.36
C ILE A 118 -0.06 -6.87 5.60
N GLN A 119 0.24 -8.15 5.47
CA GLN A 119 1.60 -8.65 5.65
C GLN A 119 2.57 -8.03 4.67
N GLN A 120 2.18 -7.92 3.41
CA GLN A 120 3.05 -7.36 2.39
C GLN A 120 3.24 -5.85 2.57
N LEU A 121 2.21 -5.13 2.95
CA LEU A 121 2.33 -3.71 3.21
C LEU A 121 3.30 -3.47 4.37
N ILE A 122 3.15 -4.21 5.46
CA ILE A 122 4.03 -4.08 6.62
C ILE A 122 5.47 -4.49 6.24
N ARG A 123 5.62 -5.53 5.42
CA ARG A 123 6.94 -5.93 4.94
C ARG A 123 7.63 -4.80 4.17
N GLY A 124 6.88 -4.17 3.26
CA GLY A 124 7.44 -3.05 2.50
C GLY A 124 7.78 -1.86 3.38
N ALA A 125 6.92 -1.56 4.34
CA ALA A 125 7.17 -0.48 5.29
C ALA A 125 8.43 -0.75 6.11
N ASN A 126 8.59 -1.96 6.63
CA ASN A 126 9.78 -2.34 7.39
C ASN A 126 11.05 -2.28 6.55
N LYS A 127 10.94 -2.59 5.27
CA LYS A 127 12.09 -2.60 4.38
C LYS A 127 12.56 -1.20 4.02
N TYR A 128 11.64 -0.27 3.79
CA TYR A 128 11.98 1.01 3.19
C TYR A 128 11.84 2.22 4.10
N PHE A 129 10.89 2.24 5.04
CA PHE A 129 10.74 3.37 5.93
C PHE A 129 12.01 3.70 6.73
N PRO A 130 12.77 2.71 7.24
CA PRO A 130 14.00 3.02 7.96
C PRO A 130 15.07 3.72 7.12
N LYS A 131 14.95 3.66 5.80
CA LYS A 131 15.90 4.28 4.89
C LYS A 131 15.56 5.74 4.58
N ILE A 132 14.44 6.23 5.11
CA ILE A 132 13.99 7.60 4.84
C ILE A 132 14.46 8.49 5.98
N LYS A 133 15.18 9.53 5.60
CA LYS A 133 15.71 10.47 6.57
C LYS A 133 14.56 11.27 7.21
N ASN A 134 14.66 11.50 8.51
CA ASN A 134 13.69 12.30 9.26
C ASN A 134 12.26 11.77 9.23
N LEU A 135 12.13 10.46 9.09
CA LEU A 135 10.86 9.77 9.22
C LEU A 135 10.89 8.95 10.51
N ASN A 136 9.93 9.21 11.39
CA ASN A 136 9.77 8.41 12.61
C ASN A 136 9.11 7.09 12.23
N TYR A 137 9.90 6.20 11.66
CA TYR A 137 9.39 4.99 11.05
C TYR A 137 8.88 3.97 12.08
N LYS A 138 9.49 3.93 13.26
CA LYS A 138 9.06 2.96 14.28
C LYS A 138 7.63 3.21 14.72
N SER A 139 7.32 4.45 15.05
CA SER A 139 5.96 4.81 15.47
C SER A 139 4.98 4.63 14.31
N LEU A 140 5.37 5.02 13.11
CA LEU A 140 4.49 4.92 11.94
C LEU A 140 4.16 3.45 11.63
N ILE A 141 5.16 2.58 11.60
CA ILE A 141 4.93 1.15 11.32
C ILE A 141 4.07 0.53 12.41
N GLU A 142 4.35 0.86 13.67
CA GLU A 142 3.56 0.35 14.78
C GLU A 142 2.09 0.77 14.66
N ASP A 143 1.85 2.04 14.38
CA ASP A 143 0.48 2.54 14.26
C ASP A 143 -0.25 1.96 13.05
N ILE A 144 0.43 1.81 11.92
CA ILE A 144 -0.14 1.13 10.74
C ILE A 144 -0.51 -0.32 11.10
N THR A 145 0.40 -1.01 11.76
CA THR A 145 0.17 -2.41 12.14
C THR A 145 -1.04 -2.54 13.06
N VAL A 146 -1.13 -1.69 14.08
CA VAL A 146 -2.25 -1.73 15.00
C VAL A 146 -3.56 -1.47 14.27
N LEU A 147 -3.58 -0.49 13.38
CA LEU A 147 -4.80 -0.17 12.64
C LEU A 147 -5.25 -1.29 11.72
N LEU A 148 -4.34 -1.88 10.98
CA LEU A 148 -4.70 -2.89 9.99
C LEU A 148 -4.96 -4.25 10.61
N GLU A 149 -4.19 -4.63 11.64
CA GLU A 149 -4.35 -5.93 12.32
C GLU A 149 -5.21 -5.82 13.56
N GLY A 150 -5.04 -4.75 14.32
CA GLY A 150 -5.72 -4.59 15.59
C GLY A 150 -7.20 -4.31 15.47
N GLU A 151 -7.65 -3.73 14.37
CA GLU A 151 -9.08 -3.49 14.14
C GLU A 151 -9.85 -4.81 14.18
N LYS A 152 -9.26 -5.86 13.62
CA LYS A 152 -9.86 -7.18 13.67
C LYS A 152 -9.89 -7.74 15.09
N ASP A 153 -8.82 -7.49 15.85
CA ASP A 153 -8.76 -7.95 17.24
C ASP A 153 -9.79 -7.25 18.11
N LEU A 154 -10.01 -5.96 17.87
CA LEU A 154 -11.02 -5.20 18.61
C LEU A 154 -12.42 -5.75 18.39
N THR A 155 -12.72 -6.22 17.18
CA THR A 155 -14.01 -6.83 16.90
C THR A 155 -14.15 -8.21 17.51
N ASN A 156 -13.06 -8.89 17.78
CA ASN A 156 -13.06 -10.26 18.32
C ASN A 156 -12.81 -10.33 19.82
N SER A 157 -12.40 -9.24 20.43
CA SER A 157 -11.99 -9.26 21.84
C SER A 157 -13.14 -9.14 22.83
N ASP A 158 -14.31 -8.96 22.33
CA ASP A 158 -15.52 -8.89 23.17
C ASP A 158 -16.19 -10.25 23.36
#